data_860da8d33dfa8b0b5253e17482c76ded
#
_entry.id   860da8d33dfa8b0b5253e17482c76ded
#
_cell.length_a   1.000
_cell.length_b   1.000
_cell.length_c   1.000
_cell.angle_alpha   90.00
_cell.angle_beta   90.00
_cell.angle_gamma   90.00
#
_symmetry.space_group_name_H-M   'P 1'
#
loop_
_entity.id
_entity.type
_entity.pdbx_description
1 polymer ?
#
loop_
_entity_poly.entity_id
_entity_poly.type
_entity_poly.pdbx_seq_one_letter_code
_entity_poly.pdbx_strand_id
1 'polypeptide(L)'
;IAYEIVKYKYVPGSAPDQRVKRRVQSVFIPNMFDKDTPLSYLDTQVFYEQSYVYEVYAHTLVVGAAYKYDRGSIQQAPLNTQGDSFDGYISIEDGLWQYKSPRMVAPTAEPYAIIVRAPYYNNEEINSPADEPLRETLVTDKPPLPPDIAFHPYEGVPDRLLMLLNQNYGERPLIPNTQIFAEDAAKVAAMKEAQKGEPKPQGHILYKTDDNRGTYEIYRLNRKPEKWSDFRDTANVKRITLNSLKQSGIDDIISPNVTYYYFARFVDVHGNISNPTNIFSVRIVKEEASPPYMVLEPFQFKKPEAITSIPF
;
A
#
# COMPACT_ATOMS: atom_id res chain seq x y z
N ILE A 1 9.74 -23.48 16.18
CA ILE A 1 10.88 -22.69 16.67
C ILE A 1 10.90 -21.28 16.13
N ALA A 2 10.45 -21.05 14.91
CA ALA A 2 10.38 -19.74 14.29
C ALA A 2 9.35 -19.70 13.17
N TYR A 3 8.89 -18.49 12.82
CA TYR A 3 8.16 -18.21 11.61
C TYR A 3 9.07 -17.46 10.63
N GLU A 4 8.97 -17.82 9.35
CA GLU A 4 9.65 -17.11 8.27
C GLU A 4 8.58 -16.39 7.42
N ILE A 5 8.69 -15.08 7.32
CA ILE A 5 7.88 -14.27 6.41
C ILE A 5 8.73 -14.00 5.17
N VAL A 6 8.28 -14.48 4.02
CA VAL A 6 8.95 -14.27 2.73
C VAL A 6 8.17 -13.26 1.92
N LYS A 7 8.83 -12.16 1.59
CA LYS A 7 8.30 -11.09 0.76
C LYS A 7 8.70 -11.31 -0.69
N TYR A 8 7.70 -11.27 -1.57
CA TYR A 8 7.88 -11.36 -3.02
C TYR A 8 7.33 -10.11 -3.71
N LYS A 9 7.88 -9.80 -4.88
CA LYS A 9 7.29 -8.87 -5.84
C LYS A 9 7.14 -9.52 -7.20
N TYR A 10 6.17 -9.06 -7.98
CA TYR A 10 6.05 -9.48 -9.36
C TYR A 10 7.03 -8.74 -10.27
N VAL A 11 7.55 -9.46 -11.28
CA VAL A 11 8.42 -8.84 -12.29
C VAL A 11 7.55 -8.02 -13.25
N PRO A 12 7.85 -6.73 -13.49
CA PRO A 12 7.11 -5.92 -14.45
C PRO A 12 7.12 -6.53 -15.86
N GLY A 13 6.00 -6.39 -16.58
CA GLY A 13 5.87 -6.83 -17.99
C GLY A 13 5.45 -8.28 -18.20
N SER A 14 5.23 -9.05 -17.13
CA SER A 14 4.67 -10.39 -17.24
C SER A 14 3.15 -10.32 -17.43
N ALA A 15 2.58 -11.15 -18.32
CA ALA A 15 1.14 -11.32 -18.40
C ALA A 15 0.60 -11.85 -17.05
N PRO A 16 -0.67 -11.56 -16.66
CA PRO A 16 -1.20 -11.95 -15.35
C PRO A 16 -1.08 -13.44 -15.02
N ASP A 17 -1.19 -14.29 -16.03
CA ASP A 17 -1.06 -15.75 -15.97
C ASP A 17 0.39 -16.26 -15.98
N GLN A 18 1.36 -15.40 -16.31
CA GLN A 18 2.79 -15.72 -16.43
C GLN A 18 3.66 -14.90 -15.48
N ARG A 19 3.06 -14.21 -14.50
CA ARG A 19 3.82 -13.38 -13.57
C ARG A 19 4.79 -14.20 -12.74
N VAL A 20 6.07 -13.85 -12.81
CA VAL A 20 7.13 -14.49 -12.02
C VAL A 20 7.31 -13.75 -10.71
N LYS A 21 7.11 -14.46 -9.60
CA LYS A 21 7.42 -13.94 -8.27
C LYS A 21 8.93 -13.90 -8.07
N ARG A 22 9.46 -12.75 -7.70
CA ARG A 22 10.85 -12.60 -7.27
C ARG A 22 10.91 -12.37 -5.77
N ARG A 23 11.63 -13.24 -5.05
CA ARG A 23 11.90 -13.05 -3.62
C ARG A 23 12.70 -11.78 -3.40
N VAL A 24 12.20 -10.92 -2.52
CA VAL A 24 12.83 -9.64 -2.16
C VAL A 24 13.53 -9.76 -0.82
N GLN A 25 12.86 -10.38 0.18
CA GLN A 25 13.31 -10.44 1.56
C GLN A 25 12.74 -11.65 2.27
N SER A 26 13.45 -12.11 3.30
CA SER A 26 12.91 -13.01 4.32
C SER A 26 13.23 -12.48 5.70
N VAL A 27 12.26 -12.58 6.57
CA VAL A 27 12.36 -12.19 7.97
C VAL A 27 11.99 -13.38 8.84
N PHE A 28 12.83 -13.68 9.82
CA PHE A 28 12.58 -14.75 10.79
C PHE A 28 12.13 -14.15 12.11
N ILE A 29 10.99 -14.62 12.59
CA ILE A 29 10.42 -14.23 13.88
C ILE A 29 10.49 -15.45 14.79
N PRO A 30 11.26 -15.41 15.90
CA PRO A 30 11.32 -16.52 16.83
C PRO A 30 9.94 -16.71 17.48
N ASN A 31 9.53 -17.96 17.65
CA ASN A 31 8.33 -18.30 18.41
C ASN A 31 8.61 -18.09 19.91
N MET A 32 8.20 -16.95 20.41
CA MET A 32 8.28 -16.58 21.82
C MET A 32 7.10 -17.22 22.53
N PHE A 33 7.22 -18.31 23.17
CA PHE A 33 6.22 -19.19 23.81
C PHE A 33 5.05 -18.53 24.58
N ASP A 34 4.86 -17.24 24.45
CA ASP A 34 3.73 -16.51 25.00
C ASP A 34 2.54 -16.60 24.04
N LYS A 35 1.51 -17.34 24.48
CA LYS A 35 0.29 -17.57 23.68
C LYS A 35 -0.59 -16.33 23.52
N ASP A 36 -0.41 -15.34 24.40
CA ASP A 36 -1.28 -14.17 24.47
C ASP A 36 -0.75 -12.99 23.66
N THR A 37 0.49 -13.05 23.21
CA THR A 37 1.07 -12.00 22.36
C THR A 37 0.92 -12.36 20.88
N PRO A 38 0.10 -11.62 20.10
CA PRO A 38 -0.04 -11.88 18.68
C PRO A 38 1.29 -11.62 17.96
N LEU A 39 1.69 -12.53 17.09
CA LEU A 39 2.83 -12.33 16.21
C LEU A 39 2.44 -11.28 15.16
N SER A 40 3.12 -10.16 15.19
CA SER A 40 2.94 -9.08 14.21
C SER A 40 4.29 -8.67 13.63
N TYR A 41 4.29 -8.35 12.35
CA TYR A 41 5.44 -7.82 11.64
C TYR A 41 5.04 -6.59 10.85
N LEU A 42 5.73 -5.47 11.06
CA LEU A 42 5.55 -4.26 10.30
C LEU A 42 6.66 -4.15 9.25
N ASP A 43 6.29 -4.24 7.99
CA ASP A 43 7.23 -4.03 6.88
C ASP A 43 7.33 -2.54 6.53
N THR A 44 8.46 -1.93 6.86
CA THR A 44 8.77 -0.53 6.56
C THR A 44 9.56 -0.37 5.25
N GLN A 45 9.92 -1.47 4.58
CA GLN A 45 10.72 -1.48 3.35
C GLN A 45 9.83 -1.73 2.12
N VAL A 46 8.79 -0.93 1.98
CA VAL A 46 7.85 -0.99 0.85
C VAL A 46 7.97 0.27 0.00
N PHE A 47 7.71 0.14 -1.30
CA PHE A 47 7.63 1.27 -2.22
C PHE A 47 6.20 1.46 -2.66
N TYR A 48 5.79 2.70 -2.81
CA TYR A 48 4.49 3.05 -3.37
C TYR A 48 4.37 2.51 -4.81
N GLU A 49 3.16 2.22 -5.23
CA GLU A 49 2.81 1.66 -6.55
C GLU A 49 3.42 0.28 -6.84
N GLN A 50 3.94 -0.40 -5.81
CA GLN A 50 4.44 -1.77 -5.92
C GLN A 50 3.50 -2.74 -5.24
N SER A 51 3.26 -3.86 -5.92
CA SER A 51 2.52 -4.99 -5.38
C SER A 51 3.46 -5.99 -4.74
N TYR A 52 3.11 -6.41 -3.53
CA TYR A 52 3.85 -7.42 -2.77
C TYR A 52 2.94 -8.57 -2.40
N VAL A 53 3.54 -9.76 -2.33
CA VAL A 53 2.93 -10.97 -1.80
C VAL A 53 3.78 -11.46 -0.65
N TYR A 54 3.14 -11.79 0.47
CA TYR A 54 3.80 -12.32 1.66
C TYR A 54 3.39 -13.77 1.87
N GLU A 55 4.37 -14.64 2.04
CA GLU A 55 4.16 -16.03 2.37
C GLU A 55 4.76 -16.28 3.75
N VAL A 56 4.02 -17.00 4.60
CA VAL A 56 4.46 -17.33 5.96
C VAL A 56 4.75 -18.81 6.03
N TYR A 57 5.90 -19.16 6.63
CA TYR A 57 6.32 -20.51 6.85
C TYR A 57 6.62 -20.74 8.33
N ALA A 58 6.19 -21.88 8.84
CA ALA A 58 6.56 -22.34 10.17
C ALA A 58 7.79 -23.24 10.07
N HIS A 59 8.79 -22.97 10.89
CA HIS A 59 9.95 -23.83 11.09
C HIS A 59 9.76 -24.62 12.37
N THR A 60 9.57 -25.92 12.24
CA THR A 60 9.28 -26.84 13.35
C THR A 60 10.44 -27.81 13.53
N LEU A 61 10.91 -27.94 14.76
CA LEU A 61 11.87 -28.97 15.12
C LEU A 61 11.12 -30.28 15.30
N VAL A 62 11.43 -31.27 14.47
CA VAL A 62 10.92 -32.63 14.59
C VAL A 62 12.03 -33.50 15.14
N VAL A 63 11.76 -34.12 16.29
CA VAL A 63 12.67 -35.06 16.95
C VAL A 63 12.08 -36.47 16.81
N GLY A 64 12.91 -37.40 16.43
CA GLY A 64 12.49 -38.79 16.22
C GLY A 64 13.63 -39.75 16.41
N ALA A 65 13.40 -41.00 16.02
CA ALA A 65 14.41 -42.04 15.98
C ALA A 65 14.49 -42.67 14.58
N ALA A 66 15.67 -42.71 14.01
CA ALA A 66 15.95 -43.47 12.80
C ALA A 66 16.35 -44.89 13.16
N TYR A 67 15.75 -45.88 12.51
CA TYR A 67 16.07 -47.27 12.74
C TYR A 67 17.02 -47.75 11.63
N LYS A 68 18.20 -48.23 12.04
CA LYS A 68 19.13 -48.90 11.14
C LYS A 68 19.04 -50.39 11.33
N TYR A 69 18.85 -51.11 10.23
CA TYR A 69 18.96 -52.56 10.21
C TYR A 69 20.36 -52.92 9.69
N ASP A 70 21.13 -53.65 10.51
CA ASP A 70 22.44 -54.15 10.08
C ASP A 70 22.24 -55.35 9.16
N ARG A 71 22.64 -55.22 7.91
CA ARG A 71 22.63 -56.30 6.93
C ARG A 71 23.81 -57.30 7.09
N GLY A 72 24.77 -56.96 7.92
CA GLY A 72 26.01 -57.73 8.06
C GLY A 72 25.87 -59.11 8.69
N SER A 73 24.70 -59.42 9.25
CA SER A 73 24.47 -60.68 9.95
C SER A 73 23.64 -61.74 9.19
N ILE A 74 23.22 -61.44 7.95
CA ILE A 74 22.57 -62.43 7.09
C ILE A 74 23.67 -63.23 6.40
N GLN A 75 24.13 -64.29 7.03
CA GLN A 75 24.93 -65.28 6.34
C GLN A 75 24.03 -65.98 5.31
N GLN A 76 24.40 -65.87 4.02
CA GLN A 76 23.76 -66.69 2.99
C GLN A 76 24.03 -68.17 3.27
N ALA A 77 23.09 -68.78 3.87
CA ALA A 77 23.08 -70.23 3.89
C ALA A 77 22.62 -70.76 2.52
N PRO A 78 23.18 -71.89 2.05
CA PRO A 78 22.71 -72.51 0.81
C PRO A 78 21.24 -72.85 0.92
N LEU A 79 20.49 -72.49 -0.13
CA LEU A 79 19.06 -72.78 -0.25
C LEU A 79 18.81 -74.28 -0.19
N ASN A 80 18.00 -74.71 0.75
CA ASN A 80 17.48 -76.12 0.75
C ASN A 80 16.34 -76.22 -0.26
N THR A 81 16.40 -77.16 -1.11
CA THR A 81 15.42 -77.41 -2.18
C THR A 81 14.19 -78.22 -1.73
N GLN A 82 14.02 -78.54 -0.49
CA GLN A 82 12.79 -79.19 0.05
C GLN A 82 11.88 -78.10 0.64
N GLY A 83 10.88 -77.73 -0.13
CA GLY A 83 9.97 -76.63 0.10
C GLY A 83 9.19 -76.69 1.38
N ASP A 84 9.53 -75.85 2.29
CA ASP A 84 8.64 -75.39 3.36
C ASP A 84 8.82 -73.86 3.60
N SER A 85 7.80 -73.27 4.09
CA SER A 85 7.57 -71.86 4.20
C SER A 85 8.75 -70.99 4.70
N PHE A 86 9.01 -69.89 4.03
CA PHE A 86 10.19 -69.05 4.08
C PHE A 86 10.23 -68.07 5.26
N ASP A 87 10.14 -68.52 6.49
CA ASP A 87 10.38 -67.61 7.62
C ASP A 87 11.77 -67.76 8.25
N GLY A 88 12.73 -68.30 7.51
CA GLY A 88 14.09 -68.44 7.95
C GLY A 88 15.08 -68.77 6.86
N TYR A 89 16.33 -69.01 7.23
CA TYR A 89 17.33 -69.54 6.33
C TYR A 89 17.66 -70.99 6.68
N ILE A 90 18.03 -71.71 5.65
CA ILE A 90 18.39 -73.10 5.82
C ILE A 90 19.92 -73.26 5.80
N SER A 91 20.49 -73.89 6.80
CA SER A 91 21.92 -74.17 6.81
C SER A 91 22.13 -75.69 6.78
N ILE A 92 23.25 -76.17 6.24
CA ILE A 92 23.70 -77.50 6.34
C ILE A 92 24.67 -77.61 7.52
N GLU A 93 24.29 -78.34 8.53
CA GLU A 93 25.18 -78.67 9.64
C GLU A 93 25.29 -80.17 9.65
N ASP A 94 26.54 -80.78 9.71
CA ASP A 94 26.84 -82.22 9.70
C ASP A 94 26.17 -83.01 8.58
N GLY A 95 26.01 -82.35 7.38
CA GLY A 95 25.39 -83.01 6.25
C GLY A 95 23.86 -83.05 6.27
N LEU A 96 23.23 -82.48 7.26
CA LEU A 96 21.77 -82.40 7.40
C LEU A 96 21.30 -80.98 7.21
N TRP A 97 20.18 -80.85 6.50
CA TRP A 97 19.51 -79.54 6.33
C TRP A 97 18.82 -79.14 7.62
N GLN A 98 19.19 -78.02 8.16
CA GLN A 98 18.54 -77.46 9.35
C GLN A 98 17.93 -76.07 9.01
N TYR A 99 16.68 -75.91 9.42
CA TYR A 99 16.00 -74.63 9.38
C TYR A 99 16.49 -73.76 10.56
N LYS A 100 16.99 -72.59 10.27
CA LYS A 100 17.30 -71.59 11.29
C LYS A 100 16.39 -70.42 11.12
N SER A 101 15.64 -70.05 12.13
CA SER A 101 14.87 -68.81 12.14
C SER A 101 15.79 -67.61 11.88
N PRO A 102 15.37 -66.71 11.08
CA PRO A 102 16.15 -65.44 10.88
C PRO A 102 16.38 -64.83 12.27
N ARG A 103 17.62 -64.61 12.64
CA ARG A 103 17.92 -63.76 13.79
C ARG A 103 17.45 -62.38 13.46
N MET A 104 16.34 -61.95 14.02
CA MET A 104 15.98 -60.55 14.01
C MET A 104 17.04 -59.83 14.83
N VAL A 105 17.94 -59.16 14.14
CA VAL A 105 18.82 -58.21 14.79
C VAL A 105 17.94 -57.01 15.18
N ALA A 106 17.88 -56.72 16.48
CA ALA A 106 17.13 -55.59 16.95
C ALA A 106 17.64 -54.31 16.21
N PRO A 107 16.75 -53.55 15.60
CA PRO A 107 17.20 -52.35 14.90
C PRO A 107 17.86 -51.41 15.90
N THR A 108 18.99 -50.84 15.51
CA THR A 108 19.64 -49.80 16.32
C THR A 108 18.87 -48.51 16.11
N ALA A 109 18.29 -47.98 17.18
CA ALA A 109 17.63 -46.66 17.14
C ALA A 109 18.67 -45.55 17.32
N GLU A 110 18.79 -44.69 16.32
CA GLU A 110 19.60 -43.49 16.40
C GLU A 110 18.69 -42.28 16.53
N PRO A 111 18.81 -41.44 17.59
CA PRO A 111 18.02 -40.24 17.70
C PRO A 111 18.41 -39.25 16.58
N TYR A 112 17.45 -38.59 15.97
CA TYR A 112 17.68 -37.55 15.01
C TYR A 112 16.76 -36.34 15.27
N ALA A 113 17.22 -35.18 14.85
CA ALA A 113 16.42 -33.98 14.87
C ALA A 113 16.57 -33.24 13.52
N ILE A 114 15.45 -32.88 12.93
CA ILE A 114 15.42 -32.10 11.69
C ILE A 114 14.53 -30.89 11.85
N ILE A 115 14.87 -29.80 11.13
CA ILE A 115 14.00 -28.65 11.01
C ILE A 115 13.19 -28.80 9.74
N VAL A 116 11.86 -28.85 9.90
CA VAL A 116 10.91 -28.92 8.80
C VAL A 116 10.35 -27.52 8.57
N ARG A 117 10.43 -27.04 7.33
CA ARG A 117 9.81 -25.82 6.86
C ARG A 117 8.48 -26.16 6.20
N ALA A 118 7.39 -25.69 6.77
CA ALA A 118 6.04 -25.92 6.26
C ALA A 118 5.30 -24.59 6.05
N PRO A 119 4.49 -24.44 4.99
CA PRO A 119 3.64 -23.25 4.84
C PRO A 119 2.69 -23.15 6.04
N TYR A 120 2.55 -21.93 6.55
CA TYR A 120 1.65 -21.64 7.66
C TYR A 120 0.38 -21.00 7.11
N TYR A 121 -0.76 -21.70 7.27
CA TYR A 121 -2.08 -21.23 6.88
C TYR A 121 -2.90 -20.95 8.13
N ASN A 122 -3.63 -19.85 8.14
CA ASN A 122 -4.63 -19.61 9.17
C ASN A 122 -5.83 -20.55 8.93
N ASN A 123 -6.24 -21.30 9.93
CA ASN A 123 -7.34 -22.27 9.83
C ASN A 123 -8.70 -21.65 9.44
N GLU A 124 -8.85 -20.34 9.59
CA GLU A 124 -10.08 -19.63 9.17
C GLU A 124 -10.17 -19.44 7.65
N GLU A 125 -9.07 -19.60 6.90
CA GLU A 125 -9.01 -19.44 5.44
C GLU A 125 -9.05 -20.77 4.67
N ILE A 126 -9.16 -21.92 5.35
CA ILE A 126 -9.23 -23.25 4.70
C ILE A 126 -10.46 -23.44 3.80
N ASN A 127 -11.45 -22.54 3.87
CA ASN A 127 -12.59 -22.51 2.98
C ASN A 127 -12.37 -21.65 1.71
N SER A 128 -11.24 -20.98 1.58
CA SER A 128 -10.85 -20.37 0.31
C SER A 128 -10.28 -21.44 -0.61
N PRO A 129 -10.64 -21.46 -1.90
CA PRO A 129 -10.06 -22.38 -2.86
C PRO A 129 -8.54 -22.28 -2.79
N ALA A 130 -7.85 -23.43 -2.78
CA ALA A 130 -6.39 -23.52 -2.65
C ALA A 130 -5.60 -22.75 -3.74
N ASP A 131 -6.29 -22.11 -4.67
CA ASP A 131 -5.78 -21.35 -5.81
C ASP A 131 -5.89 -19.81 -5.64
N GLU A 132 -6.46 -19.28 -4.53
CA GLU A 132 -6.34 -17.85 -4.30
C GLU A 132 -4.91 -17.54 -3.84
N PRO A 133 -4.12 -16.85 -4.66
CA PRO A 133 -2.81 -16.39 -4.22
C PRO A 133 -2.99 -15.53 -2.98
N LEU A 134 -2.19 -15.76 -1.96
CA LEU A 134 -2.02 -14.87 -0.81
C LEU A 134 -2.15 -13.45 -1.33
N ARG A 135 -3.13 -12.70 -0.83
CA ARG A 135 -3.62 -11.46 -1.44
C ARG A 135 -2.46 -10.56 -1.84
N GLU A 136 -2.36 -10.31 -3.14
CA GLU A 136 -1.48 -9.31 -3.66
C GLU A 136 -1.88 -7.96 -3.04
N THR A 137 -0.98 -7.38 -2.27
CA THR A 137 -1.23 -6.10 -1.62
C THR A 137 -0.51 -5.01 -2.39
N LEU A 138 -1.28 -4.14 -3.03
CA LEU A 138 -0.75 -2.93 -3.66
C LEU A 138 -0.54 -1.86 -2.58
N VAL A 139 0.68 -1.37 -2.48
CA VAL A 139 1.00 -0.25 -1.59
C VAL A 139 0.64 1.05 -2.30
N THR A 140 -0.41 1.72 -1.82
CA THR A 140 -0.87 3.00 -2.37
C THR A 140 -0.46 4.14 -1.47
N ASP A 141 -0.04 5.25 -2.08
CA ASP A 141 0.18 6.50 -1.36
C ASP A 141 -1.14 7.18 -1.02
N LYS A 142 -1.18 7.94 0.08
CA LYS A 142 -2.33 8.76 0.44
C LYS A 142 -2.25 10.10 -0.30
N PRO A 143 -3.39 10.68 -0.74
CA PRO A 143 -3.38 11.97 -1.39
C PRO A 143 -2.84 13.05 -0.44
N PRO A 144 -2.11 14.05 -0.96
CA PRO A 144 -1.55 15.11 -0.14
C PRO A 144 -2.63 16.04 0.41
N LEU A 145 -2.32 16.73 1.50
CA LEU A 145 -3.17 17.79 2.06
C LEU A 145 -3.21 19.01 1.13
N PRO A 146 -4.29 19.82 1.17
CA PRO A 146 -4.32 21.10 0.48
C PRO A 146 -3.18 22.00 0.94
N PRO A 147 -2.52 22.74 0.03
CA PRO A 147 -1.50 23.69 0.43
C PRO A 147 -2.12 24.92 1.11
N ASP A 148 -1.31 25.64 1.87
CA ASP A 148 -1.66 27.01 2.29
C ASP A 148 -1.25 27.99 1.20
N ILE A 149 -2.07 29.01 0.99
CA ILE A 149 -1.78 30.10 0.05
C ILE A 149 -1.92 31.43 0.77
N ALA A 150 -0.91 32.28 0.63
CA ALA A 150 -0.90 33.65 1.13
C ALA A 150 -0.71 34.63 -0.02
N PHE A 151 -1.37 35.79 0.09
CA PHE A 151 -1.34 36.84 -0.91
C PHE A 151 -0.69 38.08 -0.31
N HIS A 152 0.26 38.65 -1.04
CA HIS A 152 0.99 39.84 -0.61
C HIS A 152 1.01 40.89 -1.74
N PRO A 153 0.48 42.07 -1.50
CA PRO A 153 0.62 43.18 -2.44
C PRO A 153 2.03 43.75 -2.34
N TYR A 154 2.51 44.32 -3.41
CA TYR A 154 3.73 45.17 -3.39
C TYR A 154 3.38 46.62 -3.05
N GLU A 155 4.20 47.22 -2.20
CA GLU A 155 4.03 48.58 -1.82
C GLU A 155 4.15 49.51 -3.05
N GLY A 156 3.14 50.35 -3.28
CA GLY A 156 3.10 51.30 -4.40
C GLY A 156 2.88 50.68 -5.78
N VAL A 157 2.77 49.35 -5.90
CA VAL A 157 2.62 48.66 -7.19
C VAL A 157 1.21 48.08 -7.31
N PRO A 158 0.35 48.61 -8.20
CA PRO A 158 -1.06 48.22 -8.25
C PRO A 158 -1.34 47.02 -9.16
N ASP A 159 -0.38 46.53 -9.93
CA ASP A 159 -0.56 45.55 -11.00
C ASP A 159 0.16 44.21 -10.74
N ARG A 160 0.71 44.03 -9.54
CA ARG A 160 1.40 42.80 -9.14
C ARG A 160 0.91 42.26 -7.82
N LEU A 161 0.83 40.93 -7.77
CA LEU A 161 0.43 40.19 -6.60
C LEU A 161 1.41 39.04 -6.37
N LEU A 162 2.11 39.04 -5.24
CA LEU A 162 2.92 37.92 -4.82
C LEU A 162 2.03 36.89 -4.14
N MET A 163 2.08 35.65 -4.63
CA MET A 163 1.46 34.50 -3.98
C MET A 163 2.54 33.61 -3.39
N LEU A 164 2.41 33.26 -2.12
CA LEU A 164 3.27 32.32 -1.44
C LEU A 164 2.47 31.06 -1.13
N LEU A 165 3.08 29.90 -1.40
CA LEU A 165 2.49 28.60 -1.14
C LEU A 165 3.36 27.83 -0.17
N ASN A 166 2.70 27.17 0.76
CA ASN A 166 3.34 26.25 1.70
C ASN A 166 2.57 24.95 1.75
N GLN A 167 3.28 23.85 1.83
CA GLN A 167 2.66 22.55 1.93
C GLN A 167 2.29 22.25 3.37
N ASN A 168 1.06 21.80 3.59
CA ASN A 168 0.60 21.31 4.88
C ASN A 168 1.11 19.89 5.11
N TYR A 169 1.58 19.61 6.31
CA TYR A 169 2.04 18.32 6.75
C TYR A 169 1.06 17.63 7.70
N GLY A 170 1.19 16.30 7.78
CA GLY A 170 0.42 15.48 8.68
C GLY A 170 -0.64 14.64 7.97
N GLU A 171 -1.54 14.05 8.75
CA GLU A 171 -2.61 13.16 8.27
C GLU A 171 -3.96 13.66 8.79
N ARG A 172 -4.95 13.78 7.90
CA ARG A 172 -6.31 14.23 8.24
C ARG A 172 -7.36 13.54 7.38
N PRO A 173 -8.49 13.13 7.96
CA PRO A 173 -9.66 12.70 7.20
C PRO A 173 -10.40 13.92 6.64
N LEU A 174 -10.55 14.02 5.32
CA LEU A 174 -11.27 15.09 4.65
C LEU A 174 -12.32 14.51 3.70
N ILE A 175 -13.40 15.27 3.46
CA ILE A 175 -14.36 14.95 2.42
C ILE A 175 -13.72 15.32 1.07
N PRO A 176 -13.58 14.36 0.13
CA PRO A 176 -12.95 14.64 -1.14
C PRO A 176 -13.81 15.55 -2.01
N ASN A 177 -13.20 16.64 -2.52
CA ASN A 177 -13.84 17.54 -3.46
C ASN A 177 -13.49 17.11 -4.90
N THR A 178 -14.41 16.41 -5.58
CA THR A 178 -14.21 15.86 -6.92
C THR A 178 -14.81 16.70 -8.05
N GLN A 179 -15.31 17.91 -7.72
CA GLN A 179 -16.12 18.66 -8.66
C GLN A 179 -15.34 19.53 -9.63
N ILE A 180 -14.00 19.60 -9.52
CA ILE A 180 -13.18 20.48 -10.33
C ILE A 180 -12.99 19.92 -11.73
N PHE A 181 -12.40 18.73 -11.86
CA PHE A 181 -12.13 18.09 -13.15
C PHE A 181 -12.74 16.69 -13.22
N ALA A 182 -13.06 16.24 -14.44
CA ALA A 182 -13.67 14.91 -14.63
C ALA A 182 -12.71 13.76 -14.23
N GLU A 183 -11.43 13.93 -14.52
CA GLU A 183 -10.38 12.96 -14.15
C GLU A 183 -10.15 12.83 -12.65
N ASP A 184 -10.46 13.87 -11.87
CA ASP A 184 -10.33 13.85 -10.41
C ASP A 184 -11.29 12.83 -9.79
N ALA A 185 -12.46 12.62 -10.41
CA ALA A 185 -13.46 11.66 -9.91
C ALA A 185 -12.94 10.22 -9.92
N ALA A 186 -12.23 9.82 -10.98
CA ALA A 186 -11.63 8.48 -11.09
C ALA A 186 -10.54 8.27 -10.04
N LYS A 187 -9.66 9.27 -9.85
CA LYS A 187 -8.60 9.23 -8.83
C LYS A 187 -9.18 9.11 -7.42
N VAL A 188 -10.20 9.91 -7.10
CA VAL A 188 -10.84 9.84 -5.78
C VAL A 188 -11.57 8.50 -5.57
N ALA A 189 -12.19 7.94 -6.61
CA ALA A 189 -12.81 6.61 -6.52
C ALA A 189 -11.77 5.52 -6.22
N ALA A 190 -10.62 5.56 -6.90
CA ALA A 190 -9.51 4.63 -6.64
C ALA A 190 -8.97 4.77 -5.20
N MET A 191 -8.81 6.00 -4.70
CA MET A 191 -8.37 6.25 -3.34
C MET A 191 -9.38 5.79 -2.28
N LYS A 192 -10.69 5.93 -2.53
CA LYS A 192 -11.73 5.40 -1.65
C LYS A 192 -11.68 3.88 -1.55
N GLU A 193 -11.45 3.21 -2.67
CA GLU A 193 -11.33 1.75 -2.69
C GLU A 193 -10.05 1.29 -2.01
N ALA A 194 -8.91 1.93 -2.27
CA ALA A 194 -7.64 1.62 -1.65
C ALA A 194 -7.65 1.77 -0.12
N GLN A 195 -8.43 2.71 0.40
CA GLN A 195 -8.58 2.97 1.83
C GLN A 195 -9.83 2.31 2.44
N LYS A 196 -10.39 1.31 1.77
CA LYS A 196 -11.52 0.55 2.30
C LYS A 196 -11.09 -0.24 3.53
N GLY A 197 -11.81 -0.07 4.64
CA GLY A 197 -11.46 -0.71 5.92
C GLY A 197 -10.58 0.13 6.85
N GLU A 198 -9.99 1.23 6.40
CA GLU A 198 -9.30 2.15 7.31
C GLU A 198 -10.30 2.91 8.21
N PRO A 199 -9.97 3.11 9.50
CA PRO A 199 -10.83 3.83 10.45
C PRO A 199 -10.90 5.30 10.07
N LYS A 200 -12.05 5.75 9.53
CA LYS A 200 -12.30 7.14 9.13
C LYS A 200 -13.79 7.46 9.14
N PRO A 201 -14.20 8.73 9.24
CA PRO A 201 -15.60 9.12 9.14
C PRO A 201 -16.19 8.74 7.77
N GLN A 202 -17.50 8.47 7.75
CA GLN A 202 -18.20 8.12 6.52
C GLN A 202 -18.04 9.21 5.45
N GLY A 203 -17.74 8.82 4.23
CA GLY A 203 -17.55 9.74 3.09
C GLY A 203 -16.19 10.42 3.03
N HIS A 204 -15.37 10.30 4.07
CA HIS A 204 -14.01 10.85 4.09
C HIS A 204 -12.99 9.90 3.47
N ILE A 205 -11.88 10.46 3.02
CA ILE A 205 -10.63 9.74 2.76
C ILE A 205 -9.53 10.35 3.62
N LEU A 206 -8.52 9.58 3.93
CA LEU A 206 -7.35 10.05 4.66
C LEU A 206 -6.39 10.73 3.67
N TYR A 207 -6.10 11.99 3.93
CA TYR A 207 -5.07 12.76 3.25
C TYR A 207 -3.84 12.81 4.13
N LYS A 208 -2.68 12.57 3.54
CA LYS A 208 -1.40 12.61 4.25
C LYS A 208 -0.35 13.24 3.36
N THR A 209 0.36 14.19 3.91
CA THR A 209 1.56 14.74 3.29
C THR A 209 2.78 14.30 4.07
N ASP A 210 3.62 13.48 3.46
CA ASP A 210 4.90 13.00 4.00
C ASP A 210 6.09 13.32 3.08
N ASP A 211 5.82 13.73 1.84
CA ASP A 211 6.83 14.16 0.87
C ASP A 211 6.50 15.59 0.37
N ASN A 212 7.52 16.44 0.31
CA ASN A 212 7.40 17.81 -0.18
C ASN A 212 7.59 17.92 -1.71
N ARG A 213 7.84 16.80 -2.39
CA ARG A 213 8.01 16.78 -3.85
C ARG A 213 6.67 16.76 -4.55
N GLY A 214 6.50 17.67 -5.50
CA GLY A 214 5.29 17.73 -6.30
C GLY A 214 5.13 19.08 -6.99
N THR A 215 3.91 19.38 -7.35
CA THR A 215 3.56 20.58 -8.12
C THR A 215 2.40 21.31 -7.47
N TYR A 216 2.57 22.58 -7.20
CA TYR A 216 1.45 23.46 -6.89
C TYR A 216 0.76 23.87 -8.19
N GLU A 217 -0.54 23.76 -8.20
CA GLU A 217 -1.41 24.25 -9.27
C GLU A 217 -2.29 25.35 -8.72
N ILE A 218 -2.11 26.56 -9.26
CA ILE A 218 -2.89 27.75 -8.91
C ILE A 218 -3.82 28.04 -10.07
N TYR A 219 -5.07 28.26 -9.77
CA TYR A 219 -6.10 28.63 -10.74
C TYR A 219 -6.61 30.03 -10.46
N ARG A 220 -6.65 30.88 -11.50
CA ARG A 220 -7.15 32.23 -11.44
C ARG A 220 -8.29 32.43 -12.42
N LEU A 221 -9.41 32.91 -11.94
CA LEU A 221 -10.56 33.34 -12.75
C LEU A 221 -10.82 34.85 -12.55
N ASN A 222 -11.09 35.57 -13.63
CA ASN A 222 -11.33 37.00 -13.63
C ASN A 222 -12.82 37.41 -13.56
N ARG A 223 -13.69 36.44 -13.33
CA ARG A 223 -15.13 36.60 -13.10
C ARG A 223 -15.57 35.87 -11.87
N LYS A 224 -16.69 36.26 -11.29
CA LYS A 224 -17.26 35.57 -10.13
C LYS A 224 -17.68 34.15 -10.51
N PRO A 225 -17.12 33.10 -9.84
CA PRO A 225 -17.51 31.72 -10.10
C PRO A 225 -18.87 31.43 -9.48
N GLU A 226 -19.67 30.62 -10.16
CA GLU A 226 -20.94 30.09 -9.63
C GLU A 226 -20.81 28.67 -9.11
N LYS A 227 -19.87 27.91 -9.68
CA LYS A 227 -19.60 26.51 -9.34
C LYS A 227 -18.13 26.17 -9.62
N TRP A 228 -17.64 25.07 -9.04
CA TRP A 228 -16.27 24.60 -9.26
C TRP A 228 -15.93 24.33 -10.73
N SER A 229 -16.91 23.89 -11.53
CA SER A 229 -16.68 23.63 -12.96
C SER A 229 -16.35 24.88 -13.78
N ASP A 230 -16.59 26.10 -13.26
CA ASP A 230 -16.21 27.32 -13.95
C ASP A 230 -14.69 27.47 -14.09
N PHE A 231 -13.94 26.81 -13.22
CA PHE A 231 -12.49 26.73 -13.28
C PHE A 231 -11.94 25.72 -14.31
N ARG A 232 -12.83 25.01 -15.04
CA ARG A 232 -12.45 24.15 -16.18
C ARG A 232 -12.30 24.92 -17.49
N ASP A 233 -12.86 26.12 -17.55
CA ASP A 233 -12.87 26.92 -18.75
C ASP A 233 -11.47 27.48 -19.05
N THR A 234 -10.74 26.77 -19.91
CA THR A 234 -9.37 27.12 -20.28
C THR A 234 -9.23 28.46 -20.97
N ALA A 235 -10.33 29.04 -21.52
CA ALA A 235 -10.31 30.33 -22.16
C ALA A 235 -10.28 31.50 -21.14
N ASN A 236 -10.90 31.30 -19.97
CA ASN A 236 -11.05 32.33 -18.94
C ASN A 236 -10.27 32.05 -17.67
N VAL A 237 -9.67 30.85 -17.54
CA VAL A 237 -8.90 30.44 -16.38
C VAL A 237 -7.42 30.45 -16.69
N LYS A 238 -6.65 31.19 -15.92
CA LYS A 238 -5.19 31.07 -15.93
C LYS A 238 -4.77 29.98 -14.96
N ARG A 239 -4.11 28.94 -15.45
CA ARG A 239 -3.45 27.91 -14.64
C ARG A 239 -1.97 28.21 -14.54
N ILE A 240 -1.46 28.24 -13.32
CA ILE A 240 -0.05 28.46 -13.00
C ILE A 240 0.45 27.22 -12.27
N THR A 241 1.58 26.66 -12.71
CA THR A 241 2.17 25.48 -12.12
C THR A 241 3.56 25.78 -11.58
N LEU A 242 3.82 25.39 -10.33
CA LEU A 242 5.10 25.60 -9.66
C LEU A 242 5.64 24.28 -9.14
N ASN A 243 6.90 23.98 -9.40
CA ASN A 243 7.57 22.86 -8.79
C ASN A 243 7.93 23.20 -7.33
N SER A 244 7.43 22.42 -6.38
CA SER A 244 7.55 22.68 -4.94
C SER A 244 9.01 22.70 -4.42
N LEU A 245 9.93 21.98 -5.09
CA LEU A 245 11.35 21.97 -4.73
C LEU A 245 12.10 23.22 -5.25
N LYS A 246 11.54 23.90 -6.25
CA LYS A 246 12.22 25.03 -6.88
C LYS A 246 11.65 26.37 -6.47
N GLN A 247 10.35 26.42 -6.24
CA GLN A 247 9.64 27.67 -5.99
C GLN A 247 8.47 27.46 -5.03
N SER A 248 8.40 28.31 -4.02
CA SER A 248 7.25 28.41 -3.10
C SER A 248 6.45 29.70 -3.31
N GLY A 249 6.84 30.56 -4.25
CA GLY A 249 6.17 31.81 -4.52
C GLY A 249 6.23 32.20 -5.97
N ILE A 250 5.26 33.02 -6.41
CA ILE A 250 5.16 33.53 -7.76
C ILE A 250 4.49 34.89 -7.77
N ASP A 251 4.96 35.75 -8.66
CA ASP A 251 4.30 37.01 -9.01
C ASP A 251 3.25 36.78 -10.08
N ASP A 252 2.05 37.26 -9.84
CA ASP A 252 1.01 37.32 -10.84
C ASP A 252 0.72 38.76 -11.23
N ILE A 253 0.62 38.98 -12.55
CA ILE A 253 0.27 40.31 -13.11
C ILE A 253 -1.25 40.36 -13.17
N ILE A 254 -1.82 41.38 -12.52
CA ILE A 254 -3.26 41.60 -12.43
C ILE A 254 -3.60 43.04 -12.82
N SER A 255 -4.85 43.28 -13.20
CA SER A 255 -5.34 44.65 -13.47
C SER A 255 -5.89 45.26 -12.19
N PRO A 256 -5.52 46.49 -11.86
CA PRO A 256 -6.12 47.22 -10.72
C PRO A 256 -7.64 47.29 -10.84
N ASN A 257 -8.34 47.34 -9.73
CA ASN A 257 -9.80 47.44 -9.60
C ASN A 257 -10.60 46.26 -10.20
N VAL A 258 -9.92 45.18 -10.64
CA VAL A 258 -10.55 43.96 -11.09
C VAL A 258 -10.47 42.92 -9.97
N THR A 259 -11.57 42.24 -9.71
CA THR A 259 -11.62 41.15 -8.74
C THR A 259 -11.26 39.81 -9.41
N TYR A 260 -10.27 39.16 -8.88
CA TYR A 260 -9.83 37.83 -9.30
C TYR A 260 -10.17 36.78 -8.24
N TYR A 261 -10.46 35.57 -8.67
CA TYR A 261 -10.76 34.44 -7.79
C TYR A 261 -9.69 33.40 -7.96
N TYR A 262 -9.05 33.06 -6.83
CA TYR A 262 -7.93 32.13 -6.80
C TYR A 262 -8.25 30.95 -5.91
N PHE A 263 -7.77 29.78 -6.30
CA PHE A 263 -7.53 28.66 -5.41
C PHE A 263 -6.26 27.93 -5.84
N ALA A 264 -5.72 27.08 -4.95
CA ALA A 264 -4.58 26.24 -5.23
C ALA A 264 -4.87 24.80 -4.85
N ARG A 265 -4.19 23.86 -5.50
CA ARG A 265 -4.10 22.47 -5.08
C ARG A 265 -2.67 21.96 -5.25
N PHE A 266 -2.35 20.87 -4.62
CA PHE A 266 -1.06 20.19 -4.72
C PHE A 266 -1.22 18.86 -5.43
N VAL A 267 -0.26 18.53 -6.29
CA VAL A 267 -0.15 17.25 -6.96
C VAL A 267 1.19 16.66 -6.57
N ASP A 268 1.20 15.49 -5.94
CA ASP A 268 2.42 14.81 -5.51
C ASP A 268 3.17 14.16 -6.69
N VAL A 269 4.30 13.51 -6.41
CA VAL A 269 5.12 12.82 -7.42
C VAL A 269 4.45 11.58 -7.98
N HIS A 270 3.47 11.01 -7.28
CA HIS A 270 2.67 9.84 -7.68
C HIS A 270 1.42 10.22 -8.47
N GLY A 271 1.19 11.53 -8.68
CA GLY A 271 0.04 12.04 -9.40
C GLY A 271 -1.25 12.10 -8.58
N ASN A 272 -1.17 11.87 -7.25
CA ASN A 272 -2.30 12.07 -6.35
C ASN A 272 -2.54 13.56 -6.15
N ILE A 273 -3.81 13.92 -6.05
CA ILE A 273 -4.25 15.31 -5.95
C ILE A 273 -4.79 15.63 -4.56
N SER A 274 -4.43 16.79 -4.05
CA SER A 274 -5.04 17.32 -2.84
C SER A 274 -6.47 17.83 -3.11
N ASN A 275 -7.25 18.01 -2.04
CA ASN A 275 -8.39 18.91 -2.12
C ASN A 275 -7.91 20.32 -2.50
N PRO A 276 -8.74 21.13 -3.17
CA PRO A 276 -8.43 22.54 -3.37
C PRO A 276 -8.47 23.30 -2.05
N THR A 277 -7.73 24.39 -1.98
CA THR A 277 -7.88 25.41 -0.92
C THR A 277 -9.27 26.03 -0.99
N ASN A 278 -9.62 26.86 -0.02
CA ASN A 278 -10.72 27.79 -0.20
C ASN A 278 -10.48 28.68 -1.43
N ILE A 279 -11.56 29.14 -2.03
CA ILE A 279 -11.48 30.16 -3.07
C ILE A 279 -11.31 31.52 -2.38
N PHE A 280 -10.38 32.33 -2.87
CA PHE A 280 -10.13 33.68 -2.38
C PHE A 280 -10.49 34.70 -3.47
N SER A 281 -11.26 35.70 -3.13
CA SER A 281 -11.42 36.87 -3.96
C SER A 281 -10.35 37.91 -3.62
N VAL A 282 -9.59 38.33 -4.61
CA VAL A 282 -8.47 39.24 -4.45
C VAL A 282 -8.66 40.43 -5.42
N ARG A 283 -8.53 41.62 -4.89
CA ARG A 283 -8.57 42.84 -5.68
C ARG A 283 -7.57 43.84 -5.15
N ILE A 284 -6.73 44.40 -6.01
CA ILE A 284 -5.92 45.59 -5.67
C ILE A 284 -6.70 46.81 -6.10
N VAL A 285 -7.07 47.62 -5.11
CA VAL A 285 -7.80 48.87 -5.33
C VAL A 285 -6.78 49.97 -5.52
N LYS A 286 -6.91 50.71 -6.64
CA LYS A 286 -6.14 51.92 -6.94
C LYS A 286 -7.09 53.10 -7.09
N GLU A 287 -6.93 54.07 -6.23
CA GLU A 287 -7.60 55.36 -6.26
C GLU A 287 -6.60 56.45 -6.64
N GLU A 288 -7.08 57.62 -7.14
CA GLU A 288 -6.20 58.67 -7.61
C GLU A 288 -5.36 59.33 -6.51
N ALA A 289 -5.88 59.39 -5.28
CA ALA A 289 -5.29 60.16 -4.18
C ALA A 289 -4.68 59.27 -3.08
N SER A 290 -4.74 57.95 -3.18
CA SER A 290 -4.28 57.02 -2.14
C SER A 290 -3.34 55.91 -2.68
N PRO A 291 -2.41 55.42 -1.88
CA PRO A 291 -1.62 54.26 -2.26
C PRO A 291 -2.52 53.07 -2.51
N PRO A 292 -2.14 52.17 -3.46
CA PRO A 292 -2.92 50.98 -3.73
C PRO A 292 -2.97 50.06 -2.51
N TYR A 293 -4.14 49.44 -2.27
CA TYR A 293 -4.33 48.47 -1.19
C TYR A 293 -5.05 47.24 -1.68
N MET A 294 -4.83 46.12 -0.99
CA MET A 294 -5.41 44.84 -1.32
C MET A 294 -6.68 44.55 -0.49
N VAL A 295 -7.71 44.10 -1.17
CA VAL A 295 -8.91 43.50 -0.56
C VAL A 295 -8.85 42.01 -0.80
N LEU A 296 -8.81 41.21 0.29
CA LEU A 296 -8.75 39.80 0.27
C LEU A 296 -9.91 39.25 1.10
N GLU A 297 -10.76 38.43 0.49
CA GLU A 297 -11.90 37.82 1.15
C GLU A 297 -12.02 36.34 0.77
N PRO A 298 -12.37 35.43 1.73
CA PRO A 298 -12.73 34.08 1.38
C PRO A 298 -14.06 34.08 0.61
N PHE A 299 -14.10 33.33 -0.49
CA PHE A 299 -15.30 33.19 -1.32
C PHE A 299 -15.96 31.85 -1.08
N GLN A 300 -17.28 31.86 -0.92
CA GLN A 300 -18.09 30.66 -0.82
C GLN A 300 -19.24 30.71 -1.85
N PHE A 301 -19.50 29.56 -2.46
CA PHE A 301 -20.69 29.44 -3.32
C PHE A 301 -21.94 29.62 -2.49
N LYS A 302 -22.95 30.30 -3.07
CA LYS A 302 -24.27 30.37 -2.46
C LYS A 302 -24.82 28.95 -2.30
N LYS A 303 -25.22 28.60 -1.09
CA LYS A 303 -26.00 27.38 -0.89
C LYS A 303 -27.27 27.49 -1.70
N PRO A 304 -27.71 26.44 -2.44
CA PRO A 304 -29.05 26.46 -3.05
C PRO A 304 -30.05 26.65 -1.91
N GLU A 305 -30.97 27.60 -2.07
CA GLU A 305 -32.08 27.79 -1.14
C GLU A 305 -32.85 26.47 -1.07
N ALA A 306 -33.05 25.96 0.14
CA ALA A 306 -33.89 24.82 0.33
C ALA A 306 -35.30 25.20 -0.18
N ILE A 307 -35.76 24.51 -1.23
CA ILE A 307 -37.13 24.64 -1.70
C ILE A 307 -37.99 24.12 -0.54
N THR A 308 -38.49 25.02 0.27
CA THR A 308 -39.54 24.71 1.22
C THR A 308 -40.79 24.36 0.38
N SER A 309 -41.05 23.05 0.23
CA SER A 309 -42.30 22.58 -0.33
C SER A 309 -43.40 23.17 0.57
N ILE A 310 -44.18 24.08 0.01
CA ILE A 310 -45.44 24.52 0.65
C ILE A 310 -46.34 23.28 0.64
N PRO A 311 -46.72 22.74 1.82
CA PRO A 311 -47.67 21.66 1.83
C PRO A 311 -49.02 22.21 1.29
N PHE A 312 -49.55 21.54 0.27
CA PHE A 312 -50.92 21.75 -0.18
C PHE A 312 -51.92 21.28 0.87
#